data_426e6c1700870bc4b0e503f00499c250
#
_entry.id   426e6c1700870bc4b0e503f00499c250
#
_cell.length_a   1.000
_cell.length_b   1.000
_cell.length_c   1.000
_cell.angle_alpha   90.00
_cell.angle_beta   90.00
_cell.angle_gamma   90.00
#
_symmetry.space_group_name_H-M   'P 1'
#
loop_
_entity.id
_entity.type
_entity.pdbx_description
1 polymer ?
#
loop_
_entity_poly.entity_id
_entity_poly.type
_entity_poly.pdbx_seq_one_letter_code
_entity_poly.pdbx_strand_id
1 'polypeptide(L)'
;MADGTIVINTRIDDSGAEQGVNRLGSIASKGLGIATKAAKLMAVGVTATASAVGVLAKKCVDQYAIYEQMTGGVETLFKNSSNKVMEYANNAYKTAGLSANEYMNTITGFSASLLQGLGGDTAKAAEIGNQAVIDMSDNVNKLGSNMEDVQHAYQGFAKGNMTMLDNLKLGKHAIA
;
A
#
# COMPACT_ATOMS: atom_id res chain seq x y z
N MET A 1 41.71 -30.00 35.19
CA MET A 1 40.68 -28.98 34.86
C MET A 1 40.82 -28.74 33.39
N ALA A 2 39.87 -29.20 32.63
CA ALA A 2 39.88 -29.06 31.19
C ALA A 2 39.13 -27.76 30.83
N ASP A 3 39.89 -26.80 30.33
CA ASP A 3 39.34 -25.51 29.84
C ASP A 3 38.88 -25.76 28.37
N GLY A 4 37.59 -26.00 28.22
CA GLY A 4 37.00 -26.28 26.91
C GLY A 4 36.55 -25.00 26.25
N THR A 5 37.32 -24.47 25.30
CA THR A 5 36.88 -23.37 24.45
C THR A 5 35.95 -23.91 23.37
N ILE A 6 34.67 -23.49 23.40
CA ILE A 6 33.71 -23.79 22.33
C ILE A 6 33.83 -22.69 21.29
N VAL A 7 34.38 -23.00 20.12
CA VAL A 7 34.39 -22.08 18.96
C VAL A 7 33.15 -22.35 18.14
N ILE A 8 32.18 -21.44 18.20
CA ILE A 8 30.99 -21.49 17.34
C ILE A 8 31.30 -20.70 16.07
N ASN A 9 31.57 -21.39 14.97
CA ASN A 9 31.66 -20.77 13.64
C ASN A 9 30.26 -20.59 13.08
N THR A 10 29.70 -19.37 13.22
CA THR A 10 28.44 -19.02 12.59
C THR A 10 28.73 -18.58 11.16
N ARG A 11 28.35 -19.39 10.20
CA ARG A 11 28.33 -18.99 8.79
C ARG A 11 26.95 -18.39 8.51
N ILE A 12 26.89 -17.08 8.31
CA ILE A 12 25.66 -16.42 7.86
C ILE A 12 25.58 -16.67 6.36
N ASP A 13 24.57 -17.41 5.92
CA ASP A 13 24.24 -17.53 4.51
C ASP A 13 23.42 -16.28 4.12
N ASP A 14 24.10 -15.31 3.52
CA ASP A 14 23.54 -14.03 3.10
C ASP A 14 22.95 -14.07 1.68
N SER A 15 22.98 -15.23 1.01
CA SER A 15 22.40 -15.42 -0.33
C SER A 15 20.91 -15.08 -0.40
N GLY A 16 20.17 -15.37 0.68
CA GLY A 16 18.77 -14.99 0.82
C GLY A 16 18.57 -13.47 1.00
N ALA A 17 19.50 -12.81 1.69
CA ALA A 17 19.48 -11.38 1.90
C ALA A 17 19.83 -10.62 0.59
N GLU A 18 20.81 -11.09 -0.17
CA GLU A 18 21.14 -10.54 -1.50
C GLU A 18 20.00 -10.69 -2.49
N GLN A 19 19.33 -11.83 -2.53
CA GLN A 19 18.15 -12.05 -3.37
C GLN A 19 16.98 -11.17 -2.93
N GLY A 20 16.79 -10.97 -1.62
CA GLY A 20 15.79 -10.07 -1.06
C GLY A 20 16.05 -8.61 -1.45
N VAL A 21 17.29 -8.14 -1.32
CA VAL A 21 17.71 -6.78 -1.72
C VAL A 21 17.57 -6.57 -3.23
N ASN A 22 17.92 -7.56 -4.04
CA ASN A 22 17.78 -7.48 -5.50
C ASN A 22 16.30 -7.49 -5.94
N ARG A 23 15.44 -8.25 -5.25
CA ARG A 23 13.99 -8.20 -5.46
C ARG A 23 13.39 -6.87 -5.02
N LEU A 24 13.80 -6.33 -3.87
CA LEU A 24 13.43 -4.98 -3.42
C LEU A 24 13.88 -3.91 -4.40
N GLY A 25 15.10 -4.02 -4.93
CA GLY A 25 15.61 -3.13 -5.97
C GLY A 25 14.78 -3.17 -7.26
N SER A 26 14.32 -4.35 -7.67
CA SER A 26 13.47 -4.50 -8.87
C SER A 26 12.04 -4.02 -8.66
N ILE A 27 11.49 -4.18 -7.46
CA ILE A 27 10.16 -3.66 -7.07
C ILE A 27 10.21 -2.14 -6.92
N ALA A 28 11.25 -1.62 -6.28
CA ALA A 28 11.47 -0.18 -6.15
C ALA A 28 11.70 0.51 -7.49
N SER A 29 12.41 -0.12 -8.44
CA SER A 29 12.63 0.43 -9.78
C SER A 29 11.37 0.45 -10.66
N LYS A 30 10.42 -0.45 -10.37
CA LYS A 30 9.12 -0.50 -11.06
C LYS A 30 8.07 0.42 -10.45
N GLY A 31 8.19 0.78 -9.16
CA GLY A 31 7.16 1.52 -8.43
C GLY A 31 7.48 2.97 -8.06
N LEU A 32 8.74 3.36 -7.98
CA LEU A 32 9.11 4.68 -7.45
C LEU A 32 10.34 5.22 -8.17
N GLY A 33 10.18 6.30 -8.93
CA GLY A 33 11.30 7.10 -9.48
C GLY A 33 12.27 7.68 -8.41
N ILE A 34 12.05 7.33 -7.14
CA ILE A 34 12.91 7.66 -5.99
C ILE A 34 14.05 6.66 -5.84
N ALA A 35 13.90 5.43 -6.32
CA ALA A 35 14.91 4.38 -6.18
C ALA A 35 16.19 4.64 -6.98
N THR A 36 16.11 5.34 -8.10
CA THR A 36 17.30 5.70 -8.88
C THR A 36 18.21 6.68 -8.14
N LYS A 37 17.68 7.54 -7.28
CA LYS A 37 18.49 8.42 -6.42
C LYS A 37 19.08 7.67 -5.23
N ALA A 38 18.35 6.76 -4.61
CA ALA A 38 18.83 5.94 -3.49
C ALA A 38 19.89 4.93 -3.96
N ALA A 39 19.71 4.28 -5.10
CA ALA A 39 20.70 3.37 -5.67
C ALA A 39 21.98 4.09 -6.12
N LYS A 40 21.89 5.31 -6.66
CA LYS A 40 23.06 6.14 -6.95
C LYS A 40 23.80 6.60 -5.69
N LEU A 41 23.10 6.87 -4.60
CA LEU A 41 23.71 7.21 -3.31
C LEU A 41 24.42 6.02 -2.67
N MET A 42 23.96 4.79 -2.90
CA MET A 42 24.64 3.57 -2.47
C MET A 42 25.86 3.23 -3.34
N ALA A 43 25.85 3.57 -4.63
CA ALA A 43 26.95 3.32 -5.55
C ALA A 43 28.13 4.31 -5.41
N VAL A 44 27.89 5.48 -4.82
CA VAL A 44 28.91 6.51 -4.58
C VAL A 44 29.38 6.42 -3.12
N GLY A 45 29.95 5.28 -2.71
CA GLY A 45 30.85 5.11 -1.56
C GLY A 45 30.76 6.12 -0.42
N VAL A 46 29.54 6.53 -0.02
CA VAL A 46 29.37 7.38 1.15
C VAL A 46 29.54 6.47 2.35
N THR A 47 30.64 6.62 3.04
CA THR A 47 30.83 6.20 4.43
C THR A 47 29.85 7.00 5.33
N ALA A 48 28.57 6.96 5.01
CA ALA A 48 27.50 7.46 5.85
C ALA A 48 27.30 6.45 6.97
N THR A 49 27.56 6.91 8.15
CA THR A 49 27.45 6.23 9.43
C THR A 49 26.42 5.08 9.40
N ALA A 50 26.82 3.91 9.92
CA ALA A 50 26.03 2.67 9.99
C ALA A 50 24.58 2.87 10.49
N SER A 51 24.27 4.00 11.16
CA SER A 51 22.96 4.41 11.63
C SER A 51 21.99 4.79 10.51
N ALA A 52 22.42 5.47 9.45
CA ALA A 52 21.52 5.92 8.37
C ALA A 52 21.07 4.73 7.49
N VAL A 53 21.98 3.79 7.20
CA VAL A 53 21.68 2.56 6.45
C VAL A 53 20.74 1.66 7.27
N GLY A 54 20.96 1.55 8.58
CA GLY A 54 20.09 0.78 9.46
C GLY A 54 18.65 1.33 9.54
N VAL A 55 18.50 2.66 9.58
CA VAL A 55 17.17 3.31 9.57
C VAL A 55 16.44 3.10 8.23
N LEU A 56 17.16 3.19 7.11
CA LEU A 56 16.59 2.94 5.78
C LEU A 56 16.18 1.48 5.62
N ALA A 57 17.04 0.54 6.02
CA ALA A 57 16.75 -0.88 5.98
C ALA A 57 15.52 -1.22 6.83
N LYS A 58 15.44 -0.68 8.06
CA LYS A 58 14.27 -0.86 8.92
C LYS A 58 12.99 -0.35 8.25
N LYS A 59 13.01 0.88 7.72
CA LYS A 59 11.84 1.45 7.01
C LYS A 59 11.41 0.60 5.81
N CYS A 60 12.36 0.02 5.05
CA CYS A 60 12.03 -0.88 3.95
C CYS A 60 11.34 -2.16 4.45
N VAL A 61 11.85 -2.75 5.54
CA VAL A 61 11.25 -3.95 6.15
C VAL A 61 9.85 -3.63 6.69
N ASP A 62 9.69 -2.52 7.39
CA ASP A 62 8.40 -2.09 7.94
C ASP A 62 7.36 -1.87 6.81
N GLN A 63 7.76 -1.22 5.72
CA GLN A 63 6.88 -1.01 4.56
C GLN A 63 6.56 -2.32 3.82
N TYR A 64 7.48 -3.27 3.78
CA TYR A 64 7.23 -4.57 3.20
C TYR A 64 6.26 -5.40 4.05
N ALA A 65 6.41 -5.37 5.38
CA ALA A 65 5.49 -6.04 6.30
C ALA A 65 4.06 -5.49 6.16
N ILE A 66 3.92 -4.16 6.01
CA ILE A 66 2.62 -3.51 5.72
C ILE A 66 2.07 -4.00 4.38
N TYR A 67 2.91 -4.08 3.34
CA TYR A 67 2.52 -4.57 2.03
C TYR A 67 2.00 -6.02 2.08
N GLU A 68 2.70 -6.92 2.78
CA GLU A 68 2.25 -8.31 2.96
C GLU A 68 0.91 -8.38 3.70
N GLN A 69 0.75 -7.60 4.77
CA GLN A 69 -0.49 -7.54 5.52
C GLN A 69 -1.66 -7.04 4.65
N MET A 70 -1.44 -5.97 3.86
CA MET A 70 -2.46 -5.42 2.97
C MET A 70 -2.81 -6.40 1.84
N THR A 71 -1.81 -7.11 1.31
CA THR A 71 -2.02 -8.17 0.30
C THR A 71 -2.91 -9.28 0.86
N GLY A 72 -2.65 -9.76 2.08
CA GLY A 72 -3.49 -10.75 2.75
C GLY A 72 -4.94 -10.26 2.95
N GLY A 73 -5.12 -8.97 3.26
CA GLY A 73 -6.44 -8.34 3.34
C GLY A 73 -7.17 -8.34 1.99
N VAL A 74 -6.48 -7.98 0.91
CA VAL A 74 -7.03 -8.01 -0.46
C VAL A 74 -7.39 -9.44 -0.88
N GLU A 75 -6.52 -10.41 -0.64
CA GLU A 75 -6.77 -11.82 -0.96
C GLU A 75 -8.00 -12.37 -0.21
N THR A 76 -8.13 -12.04 1.06
CA THR A 76 -9.25 -12.47 1.90
C THR A 76 -10.59 -11.92 1.41
N LEU A 77 -10.64 -10.64 1.06
CA LEU A 77 -11.87 -9.96 0.65
C LEU A 77 -12.24 -10.25 -0.81
N PHE A 78 -11.29 -10.14 -1.72
CA PHE A 78 -11.54 -10.22 -3.16
C PHE A 78 -11.32 -11.61 -3.76
N LYS A 79 -10.74 -12.56 -3.00
CA LYS A 79 -10.58 -13.98 -3.41
C LYS A 79 -10.02 -14.11 -4.84
N ASN A 80 -10.81 -14.68 -5.76
CA ASN A 80 -10.41 -14.89 -7.14
C ASN A 80 -10.15 -13.59 -7.92
N SER A 81 -10.64 -12.46 -7.43
CA SER A 81 -10.45 -11.13 -8.04
C SER A 81 -9.29 -10.34 -7.39
N SER A 82 -8.57 -10.94 -6.43
CA SER A 82 -7.45 -10.29 -5.73
C SER A 82 -6.34 -9.85 -6.68
N ASN A 83 -6.00 -10.66 -7.67
CA ASN A 83 -4.98 -10.31 -8.68
C ASN A 83 -5.32 -9.02 -9.43
N LYS A 84 -6.60 -8.79 -9.74
CA LYS A 84 -7.06 -7.56 -10.40
C LYS A 84 -6.91 -6.35 -9.49
N VAL A 85 -7.24 -6.49 -8.20
CA VAL A 85 -7.04 -5.44 -7.21
C VAL A 85 -5.56 -5.13 -7.01
N MET A 86 -4.69 -6.15 -7.00
CA MET A 86 -3.24 -5.97 -6.94
C MET A 86 -2.67 -5.26 -8.17
N GLU A 87 -3.22 -5.54 -9.36
CA GLU A 87 -2.86 -4.81 -10.58
C GLU A 87 -3.24 -3.32 -10.46
N TYR A 88 -4.43 -3.02 -9.96
CA TYR A 88 -4.86 -1.65 -9.69
C TYR A 88 -3.95 -0.98 -8.65
N ALA A 89 -3.62 -1.66 -7.55
CA ALA A 89 -2.71 -1.15 -6.53
C ALA A 89 -1.32 -0.80 -7.10
N ASN A 90 -0.77 -1.66 -7.96
CA ASN A 90 0.52 -1.43 -8.61
C ASN A 90 0.50 -0.25 -9.59
N ASN A 91 -0.67 0.11 -10.12
CA ASN A 91 -0.87 1.24 -11.02
C ASN A 91 -1.43 2.49 -10.31
N ALA A 92 -1.76 2.41 -9.02
CA ALA A 92 -2.45 3.45 -8.26
C ALA A 92 -1.71 4.80 -8.25
N TYR A 93 -0.38 4.78 -8.31
CA TYR A 93 0.41 6.01 -8.41
C TYR A 93 0.06 6.83 -9.67
N LYS A 94 -0.24 6.14 -10.78
CA LYS A 94 -0.59 6.80 -12.05
C LYS A 94 -2.05 7.21 -12.11
N THR A 95 -2.93 6.43 -11.51
CA THR A 95 -4.40 6.58 -11.65
C THR A 95 -5.00 7.40 -10.53
N ALA A 96 -4.44 7.33 -9.32
CA ALA A 96 -4.96 7.97 -8.13
C ALA A 96 -3.90 8.75 -7.34
N GLY A 97 -2.62 8.75 -7.75
CA GLY A 97 -1.54 9.40 -7.02
C GLY A 97 -1.21 8.74 -5.66
N LEU A 98 -1.68 7.52 -5.43
CA LEU A 98 -1.51 6.78 -4.18
C LEU A 98 -0.38 5.74 -4.31
N SER A 99 0.30 5.45 -3.20
CA SER A 99 1.15 4.25 -3.13
C SER A 99 0.29 2.99 -3.14
N ALA A 100 0.90 1.83 -3.49
CA ALA A 100 0.19 0.55 -3.47
C ALA A 100 -0.39 0.24 -2.08
N ASN A 101 0.35 0.54 -1.00
CA ASN A 101 -0.11 0.33 0.36
C ASN A 101 -1.31 1.21 0.71
N GLU A 102 -1.28 2.50 0.36
CA GLU A 102 -2.39 3.43 0.57
C GLU A 102 -3.62 3.00 -0.22
N TYR A 103 -3.44 2.60 -1.48
CA TYR A 103 -4.53 2.08 -2.30
C TYR A 103 -5.16 0.84 -1.67
N MET A 104 -4.35 -0.16 -1.30
CA MET A 104 -4.85 -1.39 -0.68
C MET A 104 -5.56 -1.12 0.65
N ASN A 105 -5.02 -0.23 1.48
CA ASN A 105 -5.66 0.18 2.72
C ASN A 105 -7.01 0.85 2.47
N THR A 106 -7.07 1.76 1.50
CA THR A 106 -8.30 2.48 1.16
C THR A 106 -9.37 1.53 0.63
N ILE A 107 -9.05 0.68 -0.36
CA ILE A 107 -10.04 -0.22 -0.95
C ILE A 107 -10.52 -1.27 0.04
N THR A 108 -9.66 -1.86 0.86
CA THR A 108 -10.06 -2.86 1.86
C THR A 108 -10.92 -2.24 2.96
N GLY A 109 -10.71 -0.97 3.29
CA GLY A 109 -11.45 -0.26 4.33
C GLY A 109 -12.95 -0.18 4.10
N PHE A 110 -13.43 -0.19 2.84
CA PHE A 110 -14.87 -0.18 2.54
C PHE A 110 -15.38 -1.41 1.76
N SER A 111 -14.48 -2.29 1.34
CA SER A 111 -14.81 -3.46 0.50
C SER A 111 -15.81 -4.41 1.13
N ALA A 112 -15.77 -4.61 2.46
CA ALA A 112 -16.71 -5.50 3.13
C ALA A 112 -18.16 -5.04 2.94
N SER A 113 -18.42 -3.71 3.07
CA SER A 113 -19.73 -3.13 2.85
C SER A 113 -20.13 -3.15 1.37
N LEU A 114 -19.17 -2.91 0.47
CA LEU A 114 -19.39 -2.97 -0.97
C LEU A 114 -19.72 -4.39 -1.43
N LEU A 115 -18.99 -5.40 -0.96
CA LEU A 115 -19.26 -6.81 -1.24
C LEU A 115 -20.64 -7.25 -0.76
N GLN A 116 -21.04 -6.80 0.44
CA GLN A 116 -22.37 -7.08 0.97
C GLN A 116 -23.46 -6.48 0.06
N GLY A 117 -23.28 -5.23 -0.39
CA GLY A 117 -24.22 -4.57 -1.31
C GLY A 117 -24.31 -5.21 -2.69
N LEU A 118 -23.23 -5.89 -3.13
CA LEU A 118 -23.14 -6.56 -4.44
C LEU A 118 -23.41 -8.07 -4.36
N GLY A 119 -23.93 -8.57 -3.24
CA GLY A 119 -24.23 -10.01 -3.07
C GLY A 119 -23.00 -10.92 -3.11
N GLY A 120 -21.81 -10.38 -2.80
CA GLY A 120 -20.54 -11.13 -2.79
C GLY A 120 -19.82 -11.21 -4.14
N ASP A 121 -20.26 -10.47 -5.16
CA ASP A 121 -19.58 -10.40 -6.47
C ASP A 121 -18.24 -9.67 -6.34
N THR A 122 -17.17 -10.45 -6.19
CA THR A 122 -15.81 -9.91 -5.99
C THR A 122 -15.24 -9.22 -7.22
N ALA A 123 -15.64 -9.64 -8.42
CA ALA A 123 -15.16 -9.02 -9.66
C ALA A 123 -15.74 -7.62 -9.83
N LYS A 124 -17.05 -7.49 -9.64
CA LYS A 124 -17.75 -6.21 -9.67
C LYS A 124 -17.31 -5.30 -8.53
N ALA A 125 -17.08 -5.87 -7.34
CA ALA A 125 -16.56 -5.12 -6.19
C ALA A 125 -15.14 -4.57 -6.45
N ALA A 126 -14.28 -5.33 -7.14
CA ALA A 126 -12.94 -4.86 -7.52
C ALA A 126 -13.03 -3.67 -8.49
N GLU A 127 -13.91 -3.72 -9.49
CA GLU A 127 -14.10 -2.64 -10.46
C GLU A 127 -14.67 -1.37 -9.83
N ILE A 128 -15.80 -1.51 -9.12
CA ILE A 128 -16.46 -0.37 -8.45
C ILE A 128 -15.56 0.19 -7.35
N GLY A 129 -14.88 -0.68 -6.61
CA GLY A 129 -13.92 -0.29 -5.58
C GLY A 129 -12.75 0.50 -6.14
N ASN A 130 -12.20 0.10 -7.27
CA ASN A 130 -11.13 0.84 -7.94
C ASN A 130 -11.61 2.23 -8.37
N GLN A 131 -12.78 2.33 -8.99
CA GLN A 131 -13.34 3.62 -9.38
C GLN A 131 -13.55 4.52 -8.15
N ALA A 132 -14.10 3.96 -7.06
CA ALA A 132 -14.32 4.71 -5.83
C ALA A 132 -13.01 5.25 -5.24
N VAL A 133 -11.90 4.48 -5.26
CA VAL A 133 -10.59 4.96 -4.78
C VAL A 133 -10.07 6.11 -5.65
N ILE A 134 -10.25 6.05 -6.97
CA ILE A 134 -9.87 7.12 -7.89
C ILE A 134 -10.69 8.38 -7.58
N ASP A 135 -12.00 8.24 -7.45
CA ASP A 135 -12.91 9.35 -7.15
C ASP A 135 -12.62 9.99 -5.79
N MET A 136 -12.29 9.18 -4.77
CA MET A 136 -11.86 9.68 -3.46
C MET A 136 -10.57 10.51 -3.58
N SER A 137 -9.58 10.00 -4.31
CA SER A 137 -8.32 10.72 -4.52
C SER A 137 -8.54 12.02 -5.30
N ASP A 138 -9.37 11.99 -6.32
CA ASP A 138 -9.75 13.17 -7.09
C ASP A 138 -10.44 14.23 -6.22
N ASN A 139 -11.32 13.81 -5.31
CA ASN A 139 -11.97 14.70 -4.35
C ASN A 139 -10.95 15.37 -3.43
N VAL A 140 -10.03 14.58 -2.86
CA VAL A 140 -8.95 15.09 -2.01
C VAL A 140 -8.10 16.13 -2.75
N ASN A 141 -7.69 15.80 -3.97
CA ASN A 141 -6.79 16.64 -4.77
C ASN A 141 -7.48 17.93 -5.28
N LYS A 142 -8.75 17.83 -5.67
CA LYS A 142 -9.49 18.96 -6.26
C LYS A 142 -10.14 19.87 -5.22
N LEU A 143 -10.65 19.28 -4.13
CA LEU A 143 -11.45 20.03 -3.14
C LEU A 143 -10.70 20.22 -1.82
N GLY A 144 -9.49 19.65 -1.68
CA GLY A 144 -8.69 19.73 -0.46
C GLY A 144 -9.38 19.05 0.72
N SER A 145 -10.12 17.97 0.47
CA SER A 145 -10.71 17.12 1.50
C SER A 145 -9.64 16.27 2.17
N ASN A 146 -9.97 15.64 3.30
CA ASN A 146 -9.11 14.64 3.92
C ASN A 146 -9.49 13.25 3.39
N MET A 147 -8.51 12.40 3.06
CA MET A 147 -8.77 11.06 2.49
C MET A 147 -9.57 10.18 3.45
N GLU A 148 -9.29 10.25 4.76
CA GLU A 148 -9.99 9.47 5.78
C GLU A 148 -11.47 9.89 5.88
N ASP A 149 -11.75 11.19 5.87
CA ASP A 149 -13.11 11.72 5.91
C ASP A 149 -13.91 11.31 4.67
N VAL A 150 -13.28 11.40 3.48
CA VAL A 150 -13.89 10.95 2.22
C VAL A 150 -14.15 9.45 2.25
N GLN A 151 -13.20 8.66 2.75
CA GLN A 151 -13.35 7.21 2.89
C GLN A 151 -14.52 6.84 3.82
N HIS A 152 -14.68 7.55 4.94
CA HIS A 152 -15.82 7.37 5.85
C HIS A 152 -17.16 7.68 5.16
N ALA A 153 -17.21 8.71 4.32
CA ALA A 153 -18.40 9.01 3.53
C ALA A 153 -18.74 7.85 2.58
N TYR A 154 -17.76 7.33 1.85
CA TYR A 154 -17.96 6.18 0.95
C TYR A 154 -18.36 4.90 1.69
N GLN A 155 -17.81 4.65 2.88
CA GLN A 155 -18.27 3.55 3.75
C GLN A 155 -19.72 3.72 4.16
N GLY A 156 -20.13 4.96 4.46
CA GLY A 156 -21.53 5.31 4.74
C GLY A 156 -22.41 5.02 3.54
N PHE A 157 -22.05 5.50 2.35
CA PHE A 157 -22.82 5.29 1.12
C PHE A 157 -23.00 3.80 0.79
N ALA A 158 -21.95 3.00 0.94
CA ALA A 158 -22.04 1.56 0.74
C ALA A 158 -23.02 0.86 1.69
N LYS A 159 -23.36 1.50 2.81
CA LYS A 159 -24.38 1.06 3.79
C LYS A 159 -25.73 1.79 3.64
N GLY A 160 -25.89 2.62 2.61
CA GLY A 160 -27.08 3.43 2.39
C GLY A 160 -27.20 4.66 3.31
N ASN A 161 -26.13 5.03 4.01
CA ASN A 161 -26.11 6.20 4.89
C ASN A 161 -25.46 7.41 4.18
N MET A 162 -26.26 8.45 3.93
CA MET A 162 -25.84 9.66 3.23
C MET A 162 -25.51 10.84 4.17
N THR A 163 -25.41 10.62 5.47
CA THR A 163 -25.22 11.71 6.45
C THR A 163 -23.84 12.36 6.40
N MET A 164 -22.84 11.71 5.74
CA MET A 164 -21.47 12.20 5.65
C MET A 164 -21.13 12.87 4.31
N LEU A 165 -22.14 13.34 3.55
CA LEU A 165 -21.92 14.05 2.29
C LEU A 165 -21.08 15.32 2.45
N ASP A 166 -21.15 15.99 3.60
CA ASP A 166 -20.35 17.19 3.89
C ASP A 166 -18.83 16.93 3.88
N ASN A 167 -18.40 15.69 4.16
CA ASN A 167 -17.00 15.28 4.10
C ASN A 167 -16.40 15.38 2.68
N LEU A 168 -17.27 15.33 1.66
CA LEU A 168 -16.86 15.47 0.26
C LEU A 168 -16.65 16.92 -0.17
N LYS A 169 -17.01 17.91 0.65
CA LYS A 169 -16.95 19.35 0.35
C LYS A 169 -17.65 19.75 -0.97
N LEU A 170 -18.65 19.00 -1.40
CA LEU A 170 -19.35 19.23 -2.67
C LEU A 170 -20.27 20.45 -2.66
N GLY A 171 -20.38 21.18 -1.57
CA GLY A 171 -21.26 22.36 -1.45
C GLY A 171 -22.76 22.02 -1.59
N LYS A 172 -23.62 22.84 -1.03
CA LYS A 172 -25.09 22.61 -1.03
C LYS A 172 -25.74 22.64 -2.42
N HIS A 173 -25.03 23.06 -3.46
CA HIS A 173 -25.57 23.21 -4.81
C HIS A 173 -25.32 22.04 -5.76
N ALA A 174 -24.54 21.02 -5.33
CA ALA A 174 -24.24 19.85 -6.15
C ALA A 174 -25.29 18.73 -6.04
N ILE A 175 -26.33 18.90 -5.22
CA ILE A 175 -27.33 17.89 -4.89
C ILE A 175 -28.75 18.32 -5.29
N ALA A 176 -28.88 19.27 -6.20
CA ALA A 176 -30.19 19.69 -6.77
C ALA A 176 -30.45 19.03 -8.12
#